data_be3023b37c856700d062c280b974c5cc
#
_entry.id   be3023b37c856700d062c280b974c5cc
#
_cell.length_a   1.000
_cell.length_b   1.000
_cell.length_c   1.000
_cell.angle_alpha   90.00
_cell.angle_beta   90.00
_cell.angle_gamma   90.00
#
_symmetry.space_group_name_H-M   'P 1'
#
loop_
_entity.id
_entity.type
_entity.pdbx_description
1 polymer ?
#
loop_
_entity_poly.entity_id
_entity_poly.type
_entity_poly.pdbx_seq_one_letter_code
_entity_poly.pdbx_strand_id
1 'polypeptide(L)'
;LFLKEVESFDFETLKQIAEIHKICWNFQKVLFLYVYTKTEIRIYNCSEKPFSYKENIQENEFKSKLEELEFYSCSQTEKQKLELLNIIFSRIAIDTGFIWSSDEAIKIREKIKLQNRVDKYLIQSLIETANALGKKGLKNKFIIHKLIMRSLFLFYLEDRKATPVELYQEFSPTATSFFDILNDVEVTYNLFEKLAEDFNGSLFNFEEKEKDSITKEHLKYIKNCFLAGYQDEA
;
A
#
# COMPACT_ATOMS: atom_id res chain seq x y z
N LEU A 1 3.97 16.38 -7.30
CA LEU A 1 5.14 16.11 -8.13
C LEU A 1 6.34 15.87 -7.22
N PHE A 2 7.11 14.83 -7.47
CA PHE A 2 8.38 14.55 -6.81
C PHE A 2 9.49 14.46 -7.85
N LEU A 3 10.65 15.06 -7.57
CA LEU A 3 11.81 15.11 -8.48
C LEU A 3 12.98 14.38 -7.85
N LYS A 4 13.63 13.49 -8.61
CA LYS A 4 14.84 12.76 -8.19
C LYS A 4 15.89 12.80 -9.30
N GLU A 5 17.05 13.35 -9.01
CA GLU A 5 18.23 13.24 -9.88
C GLU A 5 18.99 11.96 -9.58
N VAL A 6 19.45 11.27 -10.63
CA VAL A 6 20.26 10.08 -10.56
C VAL A 6 21.41 10.16 -11.58
N GLU A 7 22.47 9.41 -11.37
CA GLU A 7 23.61 9.40 -12.30
C GLU A 7 23.34 8.54 -13.53
N SER A 8 22.69 7.40 -13.33
CA SER A 8 22.34 6.43 -14.37
C SER A 8 21.09 5.65 -14.00
N PHE A 9 20.48 4.95 -14.97
CA PHE A 9 19.39 4.01 -14.75
C PHE A 9 19.92 2.56 -14.65
N ASP A 10 20.97 2.33 -13.84
CA ASP A 10 21.44 0.99 -13.53
C ASP A 10 20.49 0.25 -12.58
N PHE A 11 20.74 -1.05 -12.37
CA PHE A 11 19.84 -1.92 -11.63
C PHE A 11 19.62 -1.47 -10.17
N GLU A 12 20.68 -1.00 -9.50
CA GLU A 12 20.56 -0.52 -8.11
C GLU A 12 19.74 0.80 -8.04
N THR A 13 19.95 1.67 -8.99
CA THR A 13 19.13 2.90 -9.13
C THR A 13 17.67 2.56 -9.41
N LEU A 14 17.38 1.57 -10.26
CA LEU A 14 16.00 1.14 -10.53
C LEU A 14 15.32 0.58 -9.29
N LYS A 15 16.01 -0.15 -8.42
CA LYS A 15 15.48 -0.58 -7.12
C LYS A 15 15.15 0.60 -6.21
N GLN A 16 16.05 1.59 -6.14
CA GLN A 16 15.77 2.83 -5.39
C GLN A 16 14.53 3.56 -5.92
N ILE A 17 14.36 3.60 -7.24
CA ILE A 17 13.19 4.21 -7.89
C ILE A 17 11.90 3.48 -7.47
N ALA A 18 11.90 2.15 -7.45
CA ALA A 18 10.76 1.36 -7.00
C ALA A 18 10.38 1.66 -5.54
N GLU A 19 11.37 1.78 -4.65
CA GLU A 19 11.12 2.14 -3.25
C GLU A 19 10.61 3.60 -3.11
N ILE A 20 11.15 4.54 -3.86
CA ILE A 20 10.65 5.92 -3.89
C ILE A 20 9.23 5.96 -4.45
N HIS A 21 8.93 5.20 -5.50
CA HIS A 21 7.58 5.09 -6.05
C HIS A 21 6.58 4.59 -4.98
N LYS A 22 6.95 3.57 -4.22
CA LYS A 22 6.15 3.05 -3.10
C LYS A 22 5.90 4.12 -2.02
N ILE A 23 6.92 4.89 -1.67
CA ILE A 23 6.78 6.03 -0.73
C ILE A 23 5.83 7.09 -1.30
N CYS A 24 5.97 7.45 -2.57
CA CYS A 24 5.11 8.44 -3.24
C CYS A 24 3.65 7.96 -3.31
N TRP A 25 3.42 6.68 -3.61
CA TRP A 25 2.09 6.08 -3.63
C TRP A 25 1.43 6.12 -2.25
N ASN A 26 2.17 5.76 -1.19
CA ASN A 26 1.69 5.83 0.20
C ASN A 26 1.39 7.27 0.65
N PHE A 27 2.16 8.25 0.17
CA PHE A 27 1.97 9.66 0.53
C PHE A 27 0.71 10.29 -0.06
N GLN A 28 0.07 9.66 -1.05
CA GLN A 28 -1.23 10.03 -1.65
C GLN A 28 -1.31 11.38 -2.38
N LYS A 29 -0.41 12.30 -2.12
CA LYS A 29 -0.41 13.66 -2.69
C LYS A 29 0.49 13.78 -3.92
N VAL A 30 1.28 12.75 -4.23
CA VAL A 30 2.18 12.71 -5.38
C VAL A 30 1.55 11.84 -6.47
N LEU A 31 1.29 12.43 -7.64
CA LEU A 31 0.79 11.68 -8.80
C LEU A 31 1.91 11.25 -9.74
N PHE A 32 2.99 12.02 -9.79
CA PHE A 32 4.11 11.78 -10.70
C PHE A 32 5.44 11.83 -9.97
N LEU A 33 6.24 10.80 -10.17
CA LEU A 33 7.64 10.74 -9.79
C LEU A 33 8.50 10.97 -11.03
N TYR A 34 9.25 12.06 -11.05
CA TYR A 34 10.18 12.39 -12.12
C TYR A 34 11.57 11.95 -11.69
N VAL A 35 12.18 11.08 -12.47
CA VAL A 35 13.57 10.67 -12.30
C VAL A 35 14.34 11.07 -13.53
N TYR A 36 15.45 11.76 -13.36
CA TYR A 36 16.22 12.25 -14.49
C TYR A 36 17.72 12.11 -14.29
N THR A 37 18.39 11.92 -15.42
CA THR A 37 19.83 12.03 -15.57
C THR A 37 20.14 13.29 -16.37
N LYS A 38 21.41 13.53 -16.71
CA LYS A 38 21.80 14.61 -17.62
C LYS A 38 21.22 14.49 -19.03
N THR A 39 20.85 13.28 -19.46
CA THR A 39 20.47 12.99 -20.85
C THR A 39 19.09 12.36 -21.02
N GLU A 40 18.47 11.90 -19.95
CA GLU A 40 17.20 11.15 -20.01
C GLU A 40 16.30 11.51 -18.82
N ILE A 41 15.00 11.54 -19.05
CA ILE A 41 13.98 11.68 -18.03
C ILE A 41 12.97 10.56 -18.14
N ARG A 42 12.56 9.99 -16.99
CA ARG A 42 11.48 9.02 -16.83
C ARG A 42 10.46 9.52 -15.82
N ILE A 43 9.20 9.38 -16.15
CA ILE A 43 8.07 9.80 -15.29
C ILE A 43 7.27 8.57 -14.93
N TYR A 44 7.14 8.31 -13.65
CA TYR A 44 6.41 7.16 -13.11
C TYR A 44 5.05 7.57 -12.55
N ASN A 45 4.07 6.72 -12.74
CA ASN A 45 2.69 6.92 -12.30
C ASN A 45 2.50 6.49 -10.83
N CYS A 46 2.50 7.44 -9.92
CA CYS A 46 2.27 7.17 -8.50
C CYS A 46 0.79 7.00 -8.13
N SER A 47 -0.14 6.94 -9.10
CA SER A 47 -1.51 6.48 -8.85
C SER A 47 -1.65 4.97 -8.97
N GLU A 48 -0.70 4.27 -9.62
CA GLU A 48 -0.66 2.83 -9.71
C GLU A 48 0.01 2.20 -8.48
N LYS A 49 -0.51 1.02 -8.08
CA LYS A 49 0.05 0.26 -6.97
C LYS A 49 1.51 -0.14 -7.27
N PRO A 50 2.44 0.05 -6.32
CA PRO A 50 3.80 -0.45 -6.48
C PRO A 50 3.78 -1.99 -6.54
N PHE A 51 4.67 -2.57 -7.35
CA PHE A 51 4.85 -4.01 -7.37
C PHE A 51 5.74 -4.48 -6.21
N SER A 52 5.50 -5.71 -5.75
CA SER A 52 6.37 -6.39 -4.80
C SER A 52 7.39 -7.25 -5.53
N TYR A 53 8.60 -7.39 -4.98
CA TYR A 53 9.65 -8.21 -5.55
C TYR A 53 10.49 -8.89 -4.46
N LYS A 54 11.07 -10.04 -4.79
CA LYS A 54 12.00 -10.76 -3.92
C LYS A 54 13.41 -10.20 -4.10
N GLU A 55 14.25 -10.32 -3.07
CA GLU A 55 15.64 -9.84 -3.11
C GLU A 55 16.46 -10.42 -4.27
N ASN A 56 16.15 -11.64 -4.70
CA ASN A 56 16.82 -12.36 -5.78
C ASN A 56 16.12 -12.26 -7.15
N ILE A 57 15.22 -11.27 -7.34
CA ILE A 57 14.55 -11.05 -8.63
C ILE A 57 15.57 -10.81 -9.74
N GLN A 58 15.32 -11.38 -10.92
CA GLN A 58 16.15 -11.15 -12.09
C GLN A 58 15.98 -9.74 -12.64
N GLU A 59 17.09 -9.12 -13.08
CA GLU A 59 17.12 -7.75 -13.56
C GLU A 59 16.11 -7.48 -14.66
N ASN A 60 15.97 -8.37 -15.64
CA ASN A 60 15.04 -8.20 -16.75
C ASN A 60 13.57 -8.21 -16.30
N GLU A 61 13.23 -9.10 -15.36
CA GLU A 61 11.88 -9.18 -14.79
C GLU A 61 11.56 -7.91 -13.99
N PHE A 62 12.52 -7.45 -13.18
CA PHE A 62 12.37 -6.22 -12.41
C PHE A 62 12.15 -5.02 -13.32
N LYS A 63 12.98 -4.89 -14.38
CA LYS A 63 12.84 -3.81 -15.37
C LYS A 63 11.47 -3.81 -16.02
N SER A 64 10.97 -4.97 -16.46
CA SER A 64 9.65 -5.08 -17.07
C SER A 64 8.53 -4.62 -16.12
N LYS A 65 8.56 -5.05 -14.85
CA LYS A 65 7.59 -4.61 -13.84
C LYS A 65 7.65 -3.10 -13.56
N LEU A 66 8.85 -2.53 -13.53
CA LEU A 66 9.02 -1.09 -13.31
C LEU A 66 8.56 -0.27 -14.52
N GLU A 67 8.78 -0.77 -15.75
CA GLU A 67 8.32 -0.15 -17.00
C GLU A 67 6.77 -0.08 -17.09
N GLU A 68 6.04 -1.00 -16.47
CA GLU A 68 4.58 -0.93 -16.37
C GLU A 68 4.10 0.29 -15.58
N LEU A 69 4.91 0.77 -14.63
CA LEU A 69 4.66 2.00 -13.87
C LEU A 69 5.14 3.26 -14.58
N GLU A 70 5.95 3.10 -15.65
CA GLU A 70 6.47 4.22 -16.41
C GLU A 70 5.35 4.85 -17.24
N PHE A 71 5.18 6.13 -17.04
CA PHE A 71 4.15 6.91 -17.69
C PHE A 71 4.66 7.51 -18.99
N TYR A 72 5.90 7.99 -18.95
CA TYR A 72 6.56 8.68 -20.03
C TYR A 72 8.08 8.65 -19.86
N SER A 73 8.79 8.51 -20.96
CA SER A 73 10.25 8.66 -20.99
C SER A 73 10.72 9.35 -22.26
N CYS A 74 11.76 10.14 -22.14
CA CYS A 74 12.44 10.72 -23.28
C CYS A 74 13.91 10.99 -23.00
N SER A 75 14.72 10.93 -24.08
CA SER A 75 16.12 11.36 -24.08
C SER A 75 16.27 12.75 -24.69
N GLN A 76 17.40 13.39 -24.43
CA GLN A 76 17.74 14.71 -25.02
C GLN A 76 17.71 14.73 -26.55
N THR A 77 17.91 13.59 -27.20
CA THR A 77 17.92 13.49 -28.67
C THR A 77 16.53 13.42 -29.29
N GLU A 78 15.49 13.11 -28.49
CA GLU A 78 14.12 12.90 -28.94
C GLU A 78 13.31 14.22 -28.89
N LYS A 79 13.57 15.15 -29.83
CA LYS A 79 12.98 16.51 -29.84
C LYS A 79 11.45 16.52 -29.71
N GLN A 80 10.75 15.66 -30.47
CA GLN A 80 9.27 15.61 -30.42
C GLN A 80 8.75 15.17 -29.04
N LYS A 81 9.43 14.23 -28.41
CA LYS A 81 9.08 13.82 -27.04
C LYS A 81 9.39 14.91 -26.01
N LEU A 82 10.47 15.66 -26.19
CA LEU A 82 10.77 16.79 -25.32
C LEU A 82 9.73 17.92 -25.43
N GLU A 83 9.23 18.19 -26.63
CA GLU A 83 8.15 19.16 -26.83
C GLU A 83 6.87 18.68 -26.13
N LEU A 84 6.49 17.42 -26.28
CA LEU A 84 5.33 16.83 -25.59
C LEU A 84 5.50 16.85 -24.05
N LEU A 85 6.72 16.57 -23.55
CA LEU A 85 7.04 16.68 -22.13
C LEU A 85 6.77 18.11 -21.62
N ASN A 86 7.22 19.13 -22.35
CA ASN A 86 7.01 20.54 -21.97
C ASN A 86 5.54 20.94 -22.01
N ILE A 87 4.77 20.44 -22.97
CA ILE A 87 3.35 20.75 -23.09
C ILE A 87 2.53 20.11 -21.98
N ILE A 88 2.76 18.83 -21.66
CA ILE A 88 1.89 18.05 -20.77
C ILE A 88 2.43 17.97 -19.34
N PHE A 89 3.73 17.75 -19.19
CA PHE A 89 4.35 17.44 -17.90
C PHE A 89 5.15 18.61 -17.30
N SER A 90 5.11 19.79 -17.92
CA SER A 90 5.74 20.96 -17.30
C SER A 90 5.02 21.34 -15.99
N ARG A 91 5.74 22.02 -15.11
CA ARG A 91 5.16 22.56 -13.89
C ARG A 91 3.93 23.41 -14.18
N ILE A 92 3.99 24.26 -15.21
CA ILE A 92 2.87 25.12 -15.62
C ILE A 92 1.66 24.29 -16.02
N ALA A 93 1.84 23.24 -16.83
CA ALA A 93 0.76 22.38 -17.27
C ALA A 93 0.08 21.65 -16.10
N ILE A 94 0.84 21.27 -15.08
CA ILE A 94 0.33 20.62 -13.88
C ILE A 94 -0.38 21.63 -12.97
N ASP A 95 0.25 22.77 -12.68
CA ASP A 95 -0.28 23.79 -11.77
C ASP A 95 -1.55 24.45 -12.33
N THR A 96 -1.66 24.62 -13.65
CA THR A 96 -2.85 25.17 -14.33
C THR A 96 -3.93 24.11 -14.59
N GLY A 97 -3.62 22.83 -14.38
CA GLY A 97 -4.54 21.76 -14.71
C GLY A 97 -4.66 21.43 -16.21
N PHE A 98 -3.77 21.98 -17.06
CA PHE A 98 -3.76 21.71 -18.50
C PHE A 98 -3.65 20.22 -18.83
N ILE A 99 -2.88 19.48 -18.03
CA ILE A 99 -2.80 18.01 -18.10
C ILE A 99 -4.17 17.32 -18.01
N TRP A 100 -5.16 17.95 -17.39
CA TRP A 100 -6.51 17.41 -17.23
C TRP A 100 -7.48 17.84 -18.33
N SER A 101 -7.19 18.88 -19.06
CA SER A 101 -8.12 19.53 -20.01
C SER A 101 -7.70 19.40 -21.47
N SER A 102 -6.41 19.15 -21.77
CA SER A 102 -5.93 19.10 -23.14
C SER A 102 -6.23 17.76 -23.82
N ASP A 103 -6.46 17.81 -25.13
CA ASP A 103 -6.69 16.61 -25.95
C ASP A 103 -5.44 15.73 -26.06
N GLU A 104 -4.26 16.32 -26.05
CA GLU A 104 -2.97 15.64 -26.05
C GLU A 104 -2.77 14.80 -24.79
N ALA A 105 -3.38 15.21 -23.69
CA ALA A 105 -3.28 14.53 -22.42
C ALA A 105 -4.35 13.41 -22.22
N ILE A 106 -5.29 13.21 -23.15
CA ILE A 106 -6.37 12.20 -23.01
C ILE A 106 -5.79 10.81 -22.72
N LYS A 107 -4.85 10.34 -23.56
CA LYS A 107 -4.22 9.03 -23.38
C LYS A 107 -3.46 8.89 -22.06
N ILE A 108 -2.98 10.00 -21.56
CA ILE A 108 -2.27 10.09 -20.27
C ILE A 108 -3.26 9.98 -19.14
N ARG A 109 -4.37 10.72 -19.19
CA ARG A 109 -5.44 10.65 -18.17
C ARG A 109 -6.04 9.27 -18.02
N GLU A 110 -6.22 8.54 -19.12
CA GLU A 110 -6.75 7.16 -19.13
C GLU A 110 -5.87 6.19 -18.34
N LYS A 111 -4.55 6.47 -18.24
CA LYS A 111 -3.62 5.70 -17.42
C LYS A 111 -3.66 6.05 -15.94
N ILE A 112 -4.26 7.20 -15.56
CA ILE A 112 -4.34 7.62 -14.16
C ILE A 112 -5.56 7.00 -13.50
N LYS A 113 -5.35 5.91 -12.79
CA LYS A 113 -6.41 5.19 -12.06
C LYS A 113 -6.45 5.64 -10.61
N LEU A 114 -7.16 6.74 -10.34
CA LEU A 114 -7.28 7.27 -8.98
C LEU A 114 -7.89 6.28 -7.98
N GLN A 115 -8.63 5.26 -8.45
CA GLN A 115 -9.15 4.18 -7.62
C GLN A 115 -8.04 3.24 -7.11
N ASN A 116 -6.88 3.21 -7.75
CA ASN A 116 -5.73 2.40 -7.33
C ASN A 116 -4.89 3.10 -6.24
N ARG A 117 -5.27 4.30 -5.85
CA ARG A 117 -4.59 5.01 -4.75
C ARG A 117 -4.77 4.25 -3.44
N VAL A 118 -3.77 4.39 -2.56
CA VAL A 118 -3.69 3.64 -1.31
C VAL A 118 -4.95 3.77 -0.43
N ASP A 119 -5.56 4.96 -0.37
CA ASP A 119 -6.79 5.19 0.38
C ASP A 119 -7.97 4.39 -0.18
N LYS A 120 -8.15 4.38 -1.50
CA LYS A 120 -9.19 3.61 -2.17
C LYS A 120 -8.91 2.12 -2.12
N TYR A 121 -7.65 1.73 -2.34
CA TYR A 121 -7.21 0.35 -2.24
C TYR A 121 -7.45 -0.22 -0.84
N LEU A 122 -7.07 0.51 0.22
CA LEU A 122 -7.31 0.09 1.60
C LEU A 122 -8.80 -0.09 1.88
N ILE A 123 -9.64 0.90 1.52
CA ILE A 123 -11.10 0.81 1.71
C ILE A 123 -11.66 -0.40 0.99
N GLN A 124 -11.26 -0.63 -0.27
CA GLN A 124 -11.71 -1.78 -1.05
C GLN A 124 -11.30 -3.10 -0.40
N SER A 125 -10.05 -3.23 0.04
CA SER A 125 -9.54 -4.41 0.74
C SER A 125 -10.30 -4.69 2.04
N LEU A 126 -10.64 -3.66 2.82
CA LEU A 126 -11.44 -3.79 4.03
C LEU A 126 -12.87 -4.27 3.73
N ILE A 127 -13.50 -3.72 2.66
CA ILE A 127 -14.84 -4.14 2.22
C ILE A 127 -14.83 -5.61 1.76
N GLU A 128 -13.85 -6.00 0.95
CA GLU A 128 -13.70 -7.38 0.46
C GLU A 128 -13.47 -8.35 1.61
N THR A 129 -12.64 -7.98 2.58
CA THR A 129 -12.40 -8.78 3.79
C THR A 129 -13.67 -8.91 4.62
N ALA A 130 -14.43 -7.83 4.83
CA ALA A 130 -15.72 -7.89 5.54
C ALA A 130 -16.71 -8.84 4.85
N ASN A 131 -16.80 -8.79 3.52
CA ASN A 131 -17.65 -9.67 2.73
C ASN A 131 -17.18 -11.14 2.81
N ALA A 132 -15.87 -11.38 2.77
CA ALA A 132 -15.30 -12.72 2.90
C ALA A 132 -15.60 -13.34 4.27
N LEU A 133 -15.41 -12.59 5.36
CA LEU A 133 -15.76 -13.01 6.72
C LEU A 133 -17.24 -13.37 6.84
N GLY A 134 -18.13 -12.56 6.24
CA GLY A 134 -19.56 -12.84 6.20
C GLY A 134 -19.90 -14.14 5.46
N LYS A 135 -19.26 -14.41 4.31
CA LYS A 135 -19.39 -15.66 3.54
C LYS A 135 -18.86 -16.88 4.30
N LYS A 136 -17.88 -16.70 5.18
CA LYS A 136 -17.29 -17.76 6.02
C LYS A 136 -18.04 -18.00 7.33
N GLY A 137 -19.21 -17.42 7.49
CA GLY A 137 -20.13 -17.72 8.59
C GLY A 137 -20.18 -16.70 9.70
N LEU A 138 -19.38 -15.65 9.67
CA LEU A 138 -19.44 -14.56 10.62
C LEU A 138 -20.57 -13.60 10.25
N LYS A 139 -21.80 -13.91 10.69
CA LYS A 139 -23.01 -13.19 10.25
C LYS A 139 -23.20 -11.81 10.88
N ASN A 140 -22.63 -11.60 12.06
CA ASN A 140 -22.78 -10.35 12.79
C ASN A 140 -21.85 -9.27 12.23
N LYS A 141 -22.40 -8.31 11.48
CA LYS A 141 -21.65 -7.22 10.87
C LYS A 141 -20.91 -6.35 11.90
N PHE A 142 -21.46 -6.21 13.09
CA PHE A 142 -20.82 -5.42 14.15
C PHE A 142 -19.52 -6.09 14.63
N ILE A 143 -19.53 -7.41 14.79
CA ILE A 143 -18.33 -8.19 15.13
C ILE A 143 -17.30 -8.10 14.01
N ILE A 144 -17.72 -8.24 12.74
CA ILE A 144 -16.83 -8.08 11.58
C ILE A 144 -16.15 -6.72 11.61
N HIS A 145 -16.92 -5.64 11.75
CA HIS A 145 -16.37 -4.29 11.77
C HIS A 145 -15.43 -4.07 12.96
N LYS A 146 -15.79 -4.54 14.15
CA LYS A 146 -14.94 -4.45 15.33
C LYS A 146 -13.62 -5.17 15.15
N LEU A 147 -13.65 -6.41 14.63
CA LEU A 147 -12.43 -7.19 14.38
C LEU A 147 -11.50 -6.49 13.40
N ILE A 148 -12.04 -5.98 12.28
CA ILE A 148 -11.28 -5.21 11.28
C ILE A 148 -10.69 -3.93 11.90
N MET A 149 -11.49 -3.17 12.67
CA MET A 149 -11.05 -1.91 13.26
C MET A 149 -9.98 -2.11 14.34
N ARG A 150 -10.09 -3.13 15.19
CA ARG A 150 -9.05 -3.49 16.16
C ARG A 150 -7.74 -3.82 15.45
N SER A 151 -7.82 -4.63 14.40
CA SER A 151 -6.64 -5.02 13.63
C SER A 151 -5.99 -3.82 12.93
N LEU A 152 -6.78 -2.97 12.28
CA LEU A 152 -6.29 -1.75 11.64
C LEU A 152 -5.60 -0.83 12.66
N PHE A 153 -6.19 -0.67 13.85
CA PHE A 153 -5.62 0.16 14.90
C PHE A 153 -4.28 -0.39 15.41
N LEU A 154 -4.18 -1.71 15.62
CA LEU A 154 -2.93 -2.34 16.07
C LEU A 154 -1.83 -2.23 15.01
N PHE A 155 -2.13 -2.49 13.74
CA PHE A 155 -1.16 -2.30 12.66
C PHE A 155 -0.72 -0.83 12.53
N TYR A 156 -1.64 0.11 12.74
CA TYR A 156 -1.27 1.53 12.78
C TYR A 156 -0.32 1.85 13.95
N LEU A 157 -0.56 1.30 15.14
CA LEU A 157 0.33 1.49 16.29
C LEU A 157 1.71 0.87 16.06
N GLU A 158 1.79 -0.32 15.44
CA GLU A 158 3.05 -0.96 15.05
C GLU A 158 3.85 -0.10 14.06
N ASP A 159 3.19 0.40 13.01
CA ASP A 159 3.83 1.29 12.03
C ASP A 159 4.43 2.53 12.69
N ARG A 160 3.76 3.04 13.72
CA ARG A 160 4.23 4.16 14.52
C ARG A 160 5.24 3.80 15.62
N LYS A 161 5.60 2.52 15.74
CA LYS A 161 6.46 1.99 16.82
C LYS A 161 5.93 2.33 18.21
N ALA A 162 4.61 2.40 18.35
CA ALA A 162 3.92 2.70 19.58
C ALA A 162 3.59 1.45 20.41
N THR A 163 3.74 0.25 19.82
CA THR A 163 3.61 -1.04 20.50
C THR A 163 4.99 -1.68 20.61
N PRO A 164 5.48 -1.94 21.84
CA PRO A 164 6.72 -2.67 22.05
C PRO A 164 6.53 -4.15 21.74
N VAL A 165 7.60 -4.84 21.30
CA VAL A 165 7.57 -6.27 20.98
C VAL A 165 7.21 -7.11 22.22
N GLU A 166 7.62 -6.67 23.38
CA GLU A 166 7.35 -7.31 24.67
C GLU A 166 5.86 -7.50 24.93
N LEU A 167 5.01 -6.57 24.46
CA LEU A 167 3.56 -6.69 24.56
C LEU A 167 3.05 -7.97 23.89
N TYR A 168 3.57 -8.34 22.74
CA TYR A 168 3.17 -9.56 22.03
C TYR A 168 3.76 -10.81 22.65
N GLN A 169 4.98 -10.71 23.20
CA GLN A 169 5.68 -11.81 23.85
C GLN A 169 5.03 -12.24 25.16
N GLU A 170 4.26 -11.37 25.81
CA GLU A 170 3.42 -11.74 26.95
C GLU A 170 2.39 -12.83 26.61
N PHE A 171 1.89 -12.85 25.39
CA PHE A 171 0.87 -13.77 24.91
C PHE A 171 1.41 -14.92 24.05
N SER A 172 2.51 -14.69 23.36
CA SER A 172 3.21 -15.68 22.55
C SER A 172 4.71 -15.40 22.56
N PRO A 173 5.55 -16.22 23.23
CA PRO A 173 6.96 -15.94 23.45
C PRO A 173 7.80 -15.71 22.21
N THR A 174 7.36 -16.21 21.06
CA THR A 174 8.04 -16.05 19.77
C THR A 174 7.45 -14.95 18.90
N ALA A 175 6.36 -14.29 19.34
CA ALA A 175 5.73 -13.25 18.57
C ALA A 175 6.58 -11.97 18.54
N THR A 176 6.71 -11.38 17.37
CA THR A 176 7.42 -10.12 17.14
C THR A 176 6.50 -9.02 16.62
N SER A 177 5.28 -9.39 16.23
CA SER A 177 4.29 -8.52 15.60
C SER A 177 2.86 -8.98 15.87
N PHE A 178 1.90 -8.13 15.61
CA PHE A 178 0.49 -8.51 15.65
C PHE A 178 0.14 -9.59 14.62
N PHE A 179 0.87 -9.69 13.50
CA PHE A 179 0.71 -10.78 12.53
C PHE A 179 0.95 -12.16 13.15
N ASP A 180 1.85 -12.27 14.12
CA ASP A 180 2.13 -13.53 14.81
C ASP A 180 0.99 -13.89 15.77
N ILE A 181 0.41 -12.89 16.43
CA ILE A 181 -0.75 -13.05 17.33
C ILE A 181 -2.00 -13.52 16.56
N LEU A 182 -2.22 -13.05 15.34
CA LEU A 182 -3.37 -13.44 14.49
C LEU A 182 -3.35 -14.91 14.01
N ASN A 183 -2.46 -15.74 14.51
CA ASN A 183 -2.44 -17.17 14.23
C ASN A 183 -3.31 -18.00 15.20
N ASP A 184 -3.73 -17.42 16.32
CA ASP A 184 -4.54 -18.12 17.34
C ASP A 184 -5.62 -17.19 17.91
N VAL A 185 -6.85 -17.71 18.00
CA VAL A 185 -8.03 -16.95 18.47
C VAL A 185 -7.90 -16.58 19.93
N GLU A 186 -7.49 -17.55 20.77
CA GLU A 186 -7.35 -17.36 22.21
C GLU A 186 -6.30 -16.28 22.51
N VAL A 187 -5.14 -16.40 21.88
CA VAL A 187 -4.03 -15.44 22.01
C VAL A 187 -4.44 -14.04 21.52
N THR A 188 -5.16 -13.96 20.40
CA THR A 188 -5.66 -12.69 19.86
C THR A 188 -6.62 -12.00 20.83
N TYR A 189 -7.56 -12.75 21.40
CA TYR A 189 -8.56 -12.17 22.30
C TYR A 189 -7.99 -11.84 23.67
N ASN A 190 -7.01 -12.58 24.17
CA ASN A 190 -6.28 -12.23 25.40
C ASN A 190 -5.52 -10.92 25.24
N LEU A 191 -4.90 -10.67 24.07
CA LEU A 191 -4.33 -9.37 23.74
C LEU A 191 -5.41 -8.27 23.72
N PHE A 192 -6.58 -8.52 23.12
CA PHE A 192 -7.67 -7.54 23.09
C PHE A 192 -8.19 -7.22 24.50
N GLU A 193 -8.28 -8.22 25.39
CA GLU A 193 -8.66 -8.03 26.79
C GLU A 193 -7.66 -7.12 27.52
N LYS A 194 -6.36 -7.39 27.37
CA LYS A 194 -5.31 -6.54 27.93
C LYS A 194 -5.40 -5.11 27.41
N LEU A 195 -5.61 -4.92 26.10
CA LEU A 195 -5.74 -3.61 25.50
C LEU A 195 -7.04 -2.89 25.91
N ALA A 196 -8.10 -3.63 26.25
CA ALA A 196 -9.32 -3.04 26.79
C ALA A 196 -9.09 -2.41 28.18
N GLU A 197 -8.17 -2.97 28.97
CA GLU A 197 -7.76 -2.39 30.26
C GLU A 197 -6.88 -1.13 30.06
N ASP A 198 -5.95 -1.18 29.09
CA ASP A 198 -4.97 -0.13 28.86
C ASP A 198 -5.53 1.08 28.11
N PHE A 199 -6.52 0.86 27.22
CA PHE A 199 -7.13 1.92 26.42
C PHE A 199 -8.51 2.29 26.94
N ASN A 200 -8.67 3.56 27.28
CA ASN A 200 -9.96 4.10 27.75
C ASN A 200 -10.95 4.28 26.60
N GLY A 201 -11.49 3.19 26.08
CA GLY A 201 -12.44 3.19 24.96
C GLY A 201 -13.12 1.85 24.75
N SER A 202 -14.18 1.82 23.93
CA SER A 202 -14.98 0.62 23.69
C SER A 202 -14.46 -0.27 22.54
N LEU A 203 -13.35 0.11 21.90
CA LEU A 203 -12.87 -0.60 20.71
C LEU A 203 -12.50 -2.06 21.02
N PHE A 204 -11.75 -2.28 22.08
CA PHE A 204 -11.25 -3.61 22.46
C PHE A 204 -12.22 -4.42 23.34
N ASN A 205 -13.26 -3.77 23.90
CA ASN A 205 -14.26 -4.48 24.70
C ASN A 205 -15.02 -5.49 23.83
N PHE A 206 -15.22 -6.71 24.33
CA PHE A 206 -15.98 -7.75 23.64
C PHE A 206 -16.79 -8.60 24.64
N GLU A 207 -17.78 -9.31 24.10
CA GLU A 207 -18.54 -10.31 24.84
C GLU A 207 -18.00 -11.72 24.55
N GLU A 208 -18.11 -12.65 25.48
CA GLU A 208 -17.67 -14.03 25.30
C GLU A 208 -18.20 -14.66 24.00
N LYS A 209 -19.46 -14.43 23.69
CA LYS A 209 -20.10 -14.87 22.44
C LYS A 209 -19.43 -14.34 21.16
N GLU A 210 -18.76 -13.21 21.22
CA GLU A 210 -17.97 -12.69 20.09
C GLU A 210 -16.78 -13.60 19.85
N LYS A 211 -16.00 -13.89 20.88
CA LYS A 211 -14.82 -14.76 20.81
C LYS A 211 -15.18 -16.14 20.28
N ASP A 212 -16.27 -16.76 20.79
CA ASP A 212 -16.74 -18.08 20.36
C ASP A 212 -17.13 -18.11 18.87
N SER A 213 -17.53 -16.98 18.30
CA SER A 213 -17.91 -16.87 16.88
C SER A 213 -16.73 -16.76 15.93
N ILE A 214 -15.53 -16.50 16.44
CA ILE A 214 -14.32 -16.29 15.63
C ILE A 214 -13.55 -17.61 15.46
N THR A 215 -13.04 -17.85 14.28
CA THR A 215 -12.21 -19.01 13.94
C THR A 215 -10.82 -18.58 13.45
N LYS A 216 -9.87 -19.50 13.45
CA LYS A 216 -8.55 -19.28 12.85
C LYS A 216 -8.62 -18.87 11.37
N GLU A 217 -9.63 -19.37 10.65
CA GLU A 217 -9.86 -18.99 9.26
C GLU A 217 -10.25 -17.51 9.14
N HIS A 218 -11.10 -17.00 10.04
CA HIS A 218 -11.44 -15.58 10.08
C HIS A 218 -10.22 -14.71 10.33
N LEU A 219 -9.33 -15.08 11.26
CA LEU A 219 -8.08 -14.37 11.52
C LEU A 219 -7.13 -14.38 10.32
N LYS A 220 -7.10 -15.49 9.56
CA LYS A 220 -6.33 -15.58 8.31
C LYS A 220 -6.81 -14.57 7.25
N TYR A 221 -8.13 -14.35 7.12
CA TYR A 221 -8.65 -13.32 6.23
C TYR A 221 -8.24 -11.90 6.66
N ILE A 222 -8.27 -11.62 7.97
CA ILE A 222 -7.76 -10.37 8.53
C ILE A 222 -6.26 -10.22 8.20
N LYS A 223 -5.46 -11.23 8.48
CA LYS A 223 -4.03 -11.25 8.20
C LYS A 223 -3.75 -10.95 6.73
N ASN A 224 -4.44 -11.63 5.82
CA ASN A 224 -4.27 -11.44 4.37
C ASN A 224 -4.67 -10.04 3.91
N CYS A 225 -5.71 -9.43 4.49
CA CYS A 225 -6.12 -8.06 4.19
C CYS A 225 -4.97 -7.06 4.33
N PHE A 226 -4.19 -7.20 5.40
CA PHE A 226 -3.09 -6.27 5.69
C PHE A 226 -1.75 -6.72 5.09
N LEU A 227 -1.61 -8.00 4.72
CA LEU A 227 -0.48 -8.53 3.96
C LEU A 227 -0.60 -8.32 2.45
N ALA A 228 -1.80 -8.11 1.91
CA ALA A 228 -2.03 -8.01 0.46
C ALA A 228 -1.29 -6.86 -0.23
N GLY A 229 -0.68 -5.93 0.53
CA GLY A 229 0.33 -5.00 0.02
C GLY A 229 1.71 -5.64 -0.21
N TYR A 230 1.95 -6.86 0.31
CA TYR A 230 3.22 -7.58 0.29
C TYR A 230 3.16 -8.91 -0.45
N GLN A 231 1.96 -9.41 -0.77
CA GLN A 231 1.75 -10.75 -1.35
C GLN A 231 0.76 -10.69 -2.52
N ASP A 232 1.19 -10.15 -3.66
CA ASP A 232 0.73 -10.64 -4.95
C ASP A 232 1.77 -11.64 -5.49
N GLU A 233 2.09 -12.65 -4.68
CA GLU A 233 2.94 -13.76 -5.06
C GLU A 233 2.35 -15.07 -4.51
N ALA A 234 1.45 -15.66 -5.30
CA ALA A 234 1.18 -17.10 -5.31
C ALA A 234 0.71 -17.49 -6.70
#